data_f938355909ba9694e6fa8a1051ade2f0
#
_entry.id   f938355909ba9694e6fa8a1051ade2f0
#
_cell.length_a   1.000
_cell.length_b   1.000
_cell.length_c   1.000
_cell.angle_alpha   90.00
_cell.angle_beta   90.00
_cell.angle_gamma   90.00
#
_symmetry.space_group_name_H-M   'P 1'
#
loop_
_entity.id
_entity.type
_entity.pdbx_description
1 polymer ?
#
loop_
_entity_poly.entity_id
_entity_poly.type
_entity_poly.pdbx_seq_one_letter_code
_entity_poly.pdbx_strand_id
1 'polypeptide(L)'
;AKKEETISLIDTFSEFKELKNIDRTTMVSVLEESFRSVIAKMFGTDENYDVIVNPDKGDFEIWRNREVVADEDLTNPNMQISLSEAQKIDASYEEGEEVTDEVIFAKFGRRAILNLRQTLASKILELEKDSIYNKYIDKVGTIINAEVYQIWKKEMLLLDDEGNELLLPKTEQIPSDFYRKGETARAVVARVDNKNNNPKIILSRTSPVFLQRLFEMEV
;
A
#
# COMPACT_ATOMS: atom_id res chain seq x y z
N ALA A 1 -1.76 -17.24 21.18
CA ALA A 1 -2.12 -15.91 20.73
C ALA A 1 -0.97 -15.23 19.98
N LYS A 2 0.21 -15.12 20.58
CA LYS A 2 1.39 -14.50 19.92
C LYS A 2 1.82 -15.22 18.63
N LYS A 3 1.61 -16.52 18.56
CA LYS A 3 1.95 -17.37 17.40
C LYS A 3 0.98 -17.19 16.22
N GLU A 4 -0.29 -17.01 16.48
CA GLU A 4 -1.31 -16.79 15.44
C GLU A 4 -1.22 -15.39 14.82
N GLU A 5 -0.88 -14.39 15.61
CA GLU A 5 -0.65 -13.03 15.10
C GLU A 5 0.59 -12.92 14.23
N THR A 6 1.67 -13.56 14.66
CA THR A 6 2.93 -13.59 13.90
C THR A 6 2.70 -14.24 12.53
N ILE A 7 1.95 -15.34 12.48
CA ILE A 7 1.61 -16.05 11.24
C ILE A 7 0.74 -15.16 10.33
N SER A 8 -0.26 -14.47 10.87
CA SER A 8 -1.14 -13.59 10.11
C SER A 8 -0.42 -12.39 9.52
N LEU A 9 0.55 -11.84 10.23
CA LEU A 9 1.39 -10.74 9.74
C LEU A 9 2.43 -11.20 8.72
N ILE A 10 3.00 -12.39 8.90
CA ILE A 10 3.90 -13.01 7.92
C ILE A 10 3.17 -13.21 6.59
N ASP A 11 1.93 -13.65 6.58
CA ASP A 11 1.13 -13.79 5.36
C ASP A 11 0.92 -12.43 4.68
N THR A 12 0.62 -11.37 5.44
CA THR A 12 0.51 -10.01 4.91
C THR A 12 1.84 -9.51 4.35
N PHE A 13 2.95 -9.76 5.02
CA PHE A 13 4.29 -9.45 4.52
C PHE A 13 4.64 -10.21 3.24
N SER A 14 4.22 -11.47 3.12
CA SER A 14 4.42 -12.28 1.92
C SER A 14 3.65 -11.72 0.72
N GLU A 15 2.41 -11.32 0.93
CA GLU A 15 1.61 -10.62 -0.09
C GLU A 15 2.31 -9.32 -0.54
N PHE A 16 2.89 -8.58 0.39
CA PHE A 16 3.66 -7.38 0.11
C PHE A 16 4.90 -7.63 -0.75
N LYS A 17 5.61 -8.73 -0.50
CA LYS A 17 6.79 -9.12 -1.28
C LYS A 17 6.46 -9.49 -2.73
N GLU A 18 5.26 -9.97 -2.98
CA GLU A 18 4.77 -10.30 -4.32
C GLU A 18 4.45 -9.07 -5.16
N LEU A 19 4.31 -7.90 -4.56
CA LEU A 19 4.15 -6.63 -5.27
C LEU A 19 5.48 -6.20 -5.90
N LYS A 20 5.61 -6.46 -7.18
CA LYS A 20 6.87 -6.40 -7.95
C LYS A 20 7.55 -5.02 -8.04
N ASN A 21 6.86 -3.93 -7.65
CA ASN A 21 7.34 -2.55 -7.87
C ASN A 21 7.44 -1.71 -6.60
N ILE A 22 7.34 -2.33 -5.43
CA ILE A 22 7.44 -1.63 -4.16
C ILE A 22 8.80 -1.94 -3.54
N ASP A 23 9.60 -0.90 -3.31
CA ASP A 23 10.88 -1.07 -2.65
C ASP A 23 10.70 -1.37 -1.15
N ARG A 24 11.77 -1.86 -0.54
CA ARG A 24 11.78 -2.26 0.86
C ARG A 24 11.50 -1.08 1.80
N THR A 25 12.05 0.08 1.49
CA THR A 25 11.88 1.30 2.29
C THR A 25 10.44 1.76 2.30
N THR A 26 9.78 1.75 1.14
CA THR A 26 8.35 2.08 1.01
C THR A 26 7.49 1.09 1.78
N MET A 27 7.80 -0.20 1.72
CA MET A 27 7.09 -1.24 2.44
C MET A 27 7.17 -1.04 3.96
N VAL A 28 8.36 -0.75 4.49
CA VAL A 28 8.56 -0.47 5.92
C VAL A 28 7.76 0.77 6.34
N SER A 29 7.82 1.84 5.56
CA SER A 29 7.06 3.07 5.83
C SER A 29 5.56 2.83 5.88
N VAL A 30 5.02 2.07 4.95
CA VAL A 30 3.57 1.75 4.90
C VAL A 30 3.15 0.92 6.12
N LEU A 31 3.96 -0.04 6.51
CA LEU A 31 3.68 -0.86 7.70
C LEU A 31 3.71 -0.03 8.97
N GLU A 32 4.73 0.81 9.15
CA GLU A 32 4.83 1.73 10.29
C GLU A 32 3.63 2.68 10.36
N GLU A 33 3.29 3.33 9.24
CA GLU A 33 2.14 4.23 9.16
C GLU A 33 0.82 3.52 9.48
N SER A 34 0.67 2.27 9.04
CA SER A 34 -0.54 1.48 9.32
C SER A 34 -0.68 1.18 10.80
N PHE A 35 0.39 0.78 11.47
CA PHE A 35 0.41 0.59 12.93
C PHE A 35 0.11 1.90 13.67
N ARG A 36 0.74 3.00 13.29
CA ARG A 36 0.52 4.32 13.88
C ARG A 36 -0.91 4.78 13.72
N SER A 37 -1.51 4.56 12.57
CA SER A 37 -2.90 4.91 12.29
C SER A 37 -3.87 4.17 13.22
N VAL A 38 -3.65 2.89 13.46
CA VAL A 38 -4.47 2.09 14.37
C VAL A 38 -4.29 2.57 15.82
N ILE A 39 -3.06 2.81 16.25
CA ILE A 39 -2.74 3.33 17.59
C ILE A 39 -3.41 4.68 17.81
N ALA A 40 -3.31 5.60 16.86
CA ALA A 40 -3.93 6.91 16.94
C ALA A 40 -5.45 6.83 17.04
N LYS A 41 -6.09 5.90 16.36
CA LYS A 41 -7.54 5.66 16.46
C LYS A 41 -7.94 5.12 17.83
N MET A 42 -7.12 4.28 18.43
CA MET A 42 -7.42 3.67 19.72
C MET A 42 -7.19 4.60 20.90
N PHE A 43 -6.13 5.38 20.85
CA PHE A 43 -5.65 6.18 21.99
C PHE A 43 -5.73 7.70 21.77
N GLY A 44 -6.15 8.12 20.58
CA GLY A 44 -6.25 9.54 20.21
C GLY A 44 -4.93 10.16 19.74
N THR A 45 -3.80 9.51 19.96
CA THR A 45 -2.47 9.94 19.50
C THR A 45 -1.52 8.76 19.39
N ASP A 46 -0.52 8.89 18.55
CA ASP A 46 0.59 7.94 18.40
C ASP A 46 1.96 8.56 18.70
N GLU A 47 1.97 9.82 19.18
CA GLU A 47 3.20 10.59 19.41
C GLU A 47 4.17 9.94 20.38
N ASN A 48 3.65 9.23 21.38
CA ASN A 48 4.44 8.56 22.41
C ASN A 48 4.72 7.07 22.11
N TYR A 49 4.54 6.66 20.87
CA TYR A 49 4.81 5.28 20.43
C TYR A 49 5.93 5.24 19.40
N ASP A 50 6.80 4.24 19.53
CA ASP A 50 7.80 3.89 18.54
C ASP A 50 7.43 2.54 17.92
N VAL A 51 7.32 2.49 16.61
CA VAL A 51 6.99 1.28 15.86
C VAL A 51 8.22 0.87 15.06
N ILE A 52 8.73 -0.33 15.32
CA ILE A 52 9.88 -0.90 14.63
C ILE A 52 9.41 -2.11 13.84
N VAL A 53 9.56 -2.06 12.54
CA VAL A 53 9.17 -3.15 11.63
C VAL A 53 10.41 -3.80 11.05
N ASN A 54 10.50 -5.12 11.14
CA ASN A 54 11.55 -5.91 10.51
C ASN A 54 10.92 -6.78 9.40
N PRO A 55 10.98 -6.34 8.13
CA PRO A 55 10.34 -7.06 7.04
C PRO A 55 11.01 -8.39 6.69
N ASP A 56 12.29 -8.57 7.02
CA ASP A 56 13.01 -9.82 6.73
C ASP A 56 12.55 -10.96 7.62
N LYS A 57 12.32 -10.67 8.88
CA LYS A 57 11.84 -11.64 9.86
C LYS A 57 10.32 -11.72 9.93
N GLY A 58 9.63 -10.75 9.34
CA GLY A 58 8.17 -10.65 9.42
C GLY A 58 7.67 -10.31 10.82
N ASP A 59 8.49 -9.66 11.64
CA ASP A 59 8.12 -9.25 12.98
C ASP A 59 8.10 -7.73 13.14
N PHE A 60 7.54 -7.29 14.25
CA PHE A 60 7.46 -5.89 14.62
C PHE A 60 7.52 -5.74 16.13
N GLU A 61 7.91 -4.54 16.57
CA GLU A 61 7.93 -4.14 17.98
C GLU A 61 7.23 -2.80 18.11
N ILE A 62 6.41 -2.65 19.15
CA ILE A 62 5.76 -1.40 19.50
C ILE A 62 6.19 -1.03 20.90
N TRP A 63 6.79 0.14 21.02
CA TRP A 63 7.26 0.68 22.30
C TRP A 63 6.45 1.90 22.66
N ARG A 64 6.03 1.97 23.92
CA ARG A 64 5.30 3.10 24.45
C ARG A 64 6.16 3.87 25.43
N ASN A 65 6.22 5.19 25.24
CA ASN A 65 6.96 6.11 26.11
C ASN A 65 5.94 6.86 26.98
N ARG A 66 6.13 6.81 28.30
CA ARG A 66 5.27 7.51 29.25
C ARG A 66 6.09 8.34 30.20
N GLU A 67 5.59 9.53 30.54
CA GLU A 67 6.21 10.41 31.52
C GLU A 67 5.78 10.00 32.93
N VAL A 68 6.75 9.95 33.85
CA VAL A 68 6.48 9.70 35.28
C VAL A 68 5.90 10.96 35.91
N VAL A 69 4.72 10.83 36.51
CA VAL A 69 4.02 11.90 37.23
C VAL A 69 3.68 11.44 38.63
N ALA A 70 3.43 12.39 39.55
CA ALA A 70 2.91 12.05 40.88
C ALA A 70 1.61 11.25 40.71
N ASP A 71 1.34 10.31 41.65
CA ASP A 71 0.17 9.43 41.58
C ASP A 71 -1.15 10.23 41.50
N GLU A 72 -1.22 11.35 42.14
CA GLU A 72 -2.37 12.28 42.18
C GLU A 72 -2.51 13.10 40.87
N ASP A 73 -1.46 13.25 40.09
CA ASP A 73 -1.41 14.02 38.83
C ASP A 73 -1.65 13.17 37.59
N LEU A 74 -1.86 11.86 37.74
CA LEU A 74 -2.12 10.95 36.63
C LEU A 74 -3.51 11.24 36.04
N THR A 75 -3.52 11.85 34.84
CA THR A 75 -4.74 12.18 34.09
C THR A 75 -4.89 11.38 32.82
N ASN A 76 -3.78 10.97 32.21
CA ASN A 76 -3.78 10.21 30.95
C ASN A 76 -2.86 9.00 31.06
N PRO A 77 -3.40 7.80 31.38
CA PRO A 77 -2.58 6.58 31.54
C PRO A 77 -1.85 6.14 30.26
N ASN A 78 -2.28 6.61 29.10
CA ASN A 78 -1.60 6.30 27.84
C ASN A 78 -0.27 7.05 27.68
N MET A 79 -0.19 8.28 28.17
CA MET A 79 0.99 9.15 28.06
C MET A 79 1.77 9.30 29.37
N GLN A 80 1.18 8.90 30.48
CA GLN A 80 1.73 9.09 31.82
C GLN A 80 1.71 7.79 32.61
N ILE A 81 2.68 7.63 33.49
CA ILE A 81 2.74 6.55 34.47
C ILE A 81 2.89 7.16 35.85
N SER A 82 2.18 6.61 36.85
CA SER A 82 2.34 7.07 38.24
C SER A 82 3.73 6.74 38.78
N LEU A 83 4.24 7.57 39.65
CA LEU A 83 5.54 7.35 40.32
C LEU A 83 5.59 5.98 41.02
N SER A 84 4.49 5.59 41.70
CA SER A 84 4.38 4.29 42.36
C SER A 84 4.57 3.12 41.38
N GLU A 85 3.91 3.17 40.23
CA GLU A 85 4.03 2.12 39.20
C GLU A 85 5.40 2.13 38.53
N ALA A 86 5.96 3.31 38.26
CA ALA A 86 7.31 3.44 37.71
C ALA A 86 8.37 2.85 38.66
N GLN A 87 8.26 3.10 39.95
CA GLN A 87 9.19 2.58 40.94
C GLN A 87 9.08 1.07 41.17
N LYS A 88 7.96 0.45 40.79
CA LYS A 88 7.86 -1.02 40.76
C LYS A 88 8.71 -1.63 39.64
N ILE A 89 8.93 -0.89 38.56
CA ILE A 89 9.79 -1.29 37.43
C ILE A 89 11.25 -1.08 37.80
N ASP A 90 11.58 0.13 38.29
CA ASP A 90 12.92 0.51 38.76
C ASP A 90 12.76 1.58 39.86
N ALA A 91 13.26 1.27 41.05
CA ALA A 91 13.14 2.15 42.22
C ALA A 91 13.84 3.51 42.04
N SER A 92 14.70 3.66 41.05
CA SER A 92 15.44 4.89 40.76
C SER A 92 14.62 5.91 39.94
N TYR A 93 13.48 5.56 39.40
CA TYR A 93 12.64 6.50 38.64
C TYR A 93 12.15 7.66 39.50
N GLU A 94 12.20 8.86 38.92
CA GLU A 94 11.73 10.10 39.50
C GLU A 94 10.72 10.76 38.58
N GLU A 95 9.95 11.70 39.12
CA GLU A 95 9.01 12.49 38.33
C GLU A 95 9.71 13.24 37.19
N GLY A 96 9.09 13.26 36.02
CA GLY A 96 9.62 13.89 34.80
C GLY A 96 10.48 12.98 33.96
N GLU A 97 10.86 11.80 34.44
CA GLU A 97 11.59 10.81 33.67
C GLU A 97 10.64 10.06 32.71
N GLU A 98 11.22 9.46 31.68
CA GLU A 98 10.48 8.69 30.67
C GLU A 98 10.64 7.20 30.94
N VAL A 99 9.52 6.49 30.96
CA VAL A 99 9.47 5.02 31.06
C VAL A 99 9.05 4.46 29.71
N THR A 100 9.89 3.60 29.12
CA THR A 100 9.61 2.93 27.86
C THR A 100 9.30 1.47 28.13
N ASP A 101 8.14 1.01 27.68
CA ASP A 101 7.72 -0.38 27.77
C ASP A 101 7.23 -0.91 26.43
N GLU A 102 7.48 -2.20 26.18
CA GLU A 102 6.97 -2.88 25.00
C GLU A 102 5.48 -3.16 25.13
N VAL A 103 4.74 -2.84 24.08
CA VAL A 103 3.30 -3.07 24.01
C VAL A 103 3.03 -4.23 23.06
N ILE A 104 2.27 -5.22 23.54
CA ILE A 104 1.87 -6.37 22.74
C ILE A 104 0.59 -6.00 21.98
N PHE A 105 0.66 -5.96 20.66
CA PHE A 105 -0.44 -5.57 19.79
C PHE A 105 -1.67 -6.49 19.95
N ALA A 106 -1.46 -7.77 20.25
CA ALA A 106 -2.52 -8.73 20.57
C ALA A 106 -3.47 -8.27 21.66
N LYS A 107 -2.93 -7.54 22.65
CA LYS A 107 -3.72 -7.04 23.78
C LYS A 107 -4.69 -5.92 23.39
N PHE A 108 -4.52 -5.34 22.20
CA PHE A 108 -5.46 -4.32 21.69
C PHE A 108 -6.78 -4.93 21.20
N GLY A 109 -6.84 -6.27 21.05
CA GLY A 109 -8.06 -6.99 20.71
C GLY A 109 -8.27 -7.19 19.20
N ARG A 110 -9.32 -7.94 18.86
CA ARG A 110 -9.63 -8.32 17.48
C ARG A 110 -9.95 -7.14 16.58
N ARG A 111 -10.58 -6.11 17.11
CA ARG A 111 -10.95 -4.91 16.36
C ARG A 111 -9.73 -4.16 15.86
N ALA A 112 -8.69 -4.06 16.68
CA ALA A 112 -7.43 -3.43 16.30
C ALA A 112 -6.72 -4.22 15.19
N ILE A 113 -6.70 -5.53 15.28
CA ILE A 113 -6.12 -6.42 14.25
C ILE A 113 -6.88 -6.29 12.93
N LEU A 114 -8.21 -6.26 12.99
CA LEU A 114 -9.04 -6.06 11.80
C LEU A 114 -8.79 -4.70 11.15
N ASN A 115 -8.72 -3.64 11.95
CA ASN A 115 -8.40 -2.29 11.47
C ASN A 115 -7.03 -2.23 10.81
N LEU A 116 -6.04 -2.89 11.39
CA LEU A 116 -4.70 -2.97 10.81
C LEU A 116 -4.73 -3.63 9.43
N ARG A 117 -5.39 -4.77 9.30
CA ARG A 117 -5.54 -5.48 8.02
C ARG A 117 -6.24 -4.63 6.97
N GLN A 118 -7.31 -3.95 7.33
CA GLN A 118 -8.05 -3.07 6.42
C GLN A 118 -7.21 -1.87 6.00
N THR A 119 -6.48 -1.27 6.91
CA THR A 119 -5.59 -0.14 6.63
C THR A 119 -4.46 -0.57 5.70
N LEU A 120 -3.83 -1.72 5.96
CA LEU A 120 -2.79 -2.29 5.09
C LEU A 120 -3.32 -2.58 3.69
N ALA A 121 -4.48 -3.23 3.57
CA ALA A 121 -5.09 -3.53 2.29
C ALA A 121 -5.38 -2.25 1.48
N SER A 122 -5.89 -1.20 2.12
CA SER A 122 -6.14 0.09 1.49
C SER A 122 -4.86 0.75 1.00
N LYS A 123 -3.82 0.75 1.81
CA LYS A 123 -2.52 1.36 1.45
C LYS A 123 -1.80 0.60 0.33
N ILE A 124 -1.88 -0.73 0.35
CA ILE A 124 -1.37 -1.58 -0.73
C ILE A 124 -2.08 -1.26 -2.04
N LEU A 125 -3.41 -1.16 -2.00
CA LEU A 125 -4.20 -0.82 -3.18
C LEU A 125 -3.85 0.56 -3.75
N GLU A 126 -3.65 1.56 -2.89
CA GLU A 126 -3.17 2.89 -3.31
C GLU A 126 -1.80 2.83 -3.99
N LEU A 127 -0.87 2.06 -3.42
CA LEU A 127 0.47 1.89 -4.00
C LEU A 127 0.43 1.19 -5.36
N GLU A 128 -0.41 0.18 -5.52
CA GLU A 128 -0.61 -0.49 -6.81
C GLU A 128 -1.14 0.50 -7.86
N LYS A 129 -2.11 1.32 -7.50
CA LYS A 129 -2.68 2.35 -8.37
C LYS A 129 -1.64 3.41 -8.75
N ASP A 130 -0.87 3.89 -7.79
CA ASP A 130 0.21 4.85 -8.03
C ASP A 130 1.29 4.25 -8.92
N SER A 131 1.64 3.00 -8.72
CA SER A 131 2.60 2.28 -9.56
C SER A 131 2.15 2.17 -11.00
N ILE A 132 0.88 1.83 -11.24
CA ILE A 132 0.30 1.77 -12.58
C ILE A 132 0.29 3.15 -13.23
N TYR A 133 -0.15 4.18 -12.51
CA TYR A 133 -0.16 5.55 -12.99
C TYR A 133 1.23 6.02 -13.40
N ASN A 134 2.21 5.84 -12.52
CA ASN A 134 3.60 6.25 -12.76
C ASN A 134 4.25 5.48 -13.91
N LYS A 135 3.92 4.20 -14.05
CA LYS A 135 4.41 3.37 -15.15
C LYS A 135 3.97 3.91 -16.52
N TYR A 136 2.72 4.36 -16.64
CA TYR A 136 2.15 4.70 -17.93
C TYR A 136 2.10 6.19 -18.24
N ILE A 137 2.19 7.06 -17.25
CA ILE A 137 2.14 8.52 -17.50
C ILE A 137 3.27 8.99 -18.42
N ASP A 138 4.45 8.42 -18.29
CA ASP A 138 5.60 8.73 -19.13
C ASP A 138 5.57 7.99 -20.47
N LYS A 139 4.69 7.03 -20.64
CA LYS A 139 4.54 6.23 -21.85
C LYS A 139 3.46 6.74 -22.80
N VAL A 140 2.75 7.80 -22.43
CA VAL A 140 1.74 8.43 -23.31
C VAL A 140 2.41 8.81 -24.63
N GLY A 141 1.80 8.39 -25.74
CA GLY A 141 2.35 8.59 -27.08
C GLY A 141 3.33 7.50 -27.54
N THR A 142 3.60 6.48 -26.74
CA THR A 142 4.46 5.34 -27.11
C THR A 142 3.63 4.11 -27.46
N ILE A 143 4.19 3.24 -28.30
CA ILE A 143 3.58 1.96 -28.66
C ILE A 143 3.91 0.90 -27.62
N ILE A 144 2.88 0.15 -27.22
CA ILE A 144 3.01 -1.02 -26.37
C ILE A 144 2.36 -2.24 -27.00
N ASN A 145 2.79 -3.41 -26.57
CA ASN A 145 2.16 -4.69 -26.90
C ASN A 145 1.42 -5.20 -25.66
N ALA A 146 0.19 -5.63 -25.84
CA ALA A 146 -0.64 -6.15 -24.77
C ALA A 146 -1.46 -7.34 -25.24
N GLU A 147 -1.72 -8.27 -24.33
CA GLU A 147 -2.52 -9.46 -24.62
C GLU A 147 -4.00 -9.17 -24.42
N VAL A 148 -4.81 -9.56 -25.41
CA VAL A 148 -6.28 -9.43 -25.32
C VAL A 148 -6.80 -10.43 -24.30
N TYR A 149 -7.37 -9.89 -23.21
CA TYR A 149 -7.91 -10.69 -22.11
C TYR A 149 -9.42 -10.90 -22.21
N GLN A 150 -10.17 -9.81 -22.47
CA GLN A 150 -11.62 -9.87 -22.70
C GLN A 150 -12.04 -8.91 -23.82
N ILE A 151 -13.06 -9.30 -24.54
CA ILE A 151 -13.66 -8.49 -25.61
C ILE A 151 -15.08 -8.20 -25.22
N TRP A 152 -15.39 -6.91 -24.97
CA TRP A 152 -16.71 -6.43 -24.65
C TRP A 152 -17.32 -5.65 -25.82
N LYS A 153 -18.60 -5.38 -25.73
CA LYS A 153 -19.33 -4.66 -26.76
C LYS A 153 -18.78 -3.24 -27.03
N LYS A 154 -18.34 -2.56 -25.98
CA LYS A 154 -17.89 -1.16 -26.05
C LYS A 154 -16.40 -0.98 -25.95
N GLU A 155 -15.67 -1.97 -25.50
CA GLU A 155 -14.22 -1.89 -25.27
C GLU A 155 -13.59 -3.28 -25.20
N MET A 156 -12.27 -3.32 -25.37
CA MET A 156 -11.48 -4.52 -25.07
C MET A 156 -10.64 -4.28 -23.84
N LEU A 157 -10.52 -5.31 -22.99
CA LEU A 157 -9.61 -5.35 -21.88
C LEU A 157 -8.36 -6.11 -22.31
N LEU A 158 -7.20 -5.48 -22.16
CA LEU A 158 -5.91 -6.06 -22.43
C LEU A 158 -5.08 -6.12 -21.16
N LEU A 159 -4.13 -7.03 -21.13
CA LEU A 159 -3.17 -7.14 -20.04
C LEU A 159 -1.75 -6.88 -20.57
N ASP A 160 -0.98 -6.12 -19.80
CA ASP A 160 0.45 -5.96 -20.10
C ASP A 160 1.26 -7.15 -19.57
N ASP A 161 2.58 -7.06 -19.67
CA ASP A 161 3.53 -8.09 -19.22
C ASP A 161 3.49 -8.33 -17.69
N GLU A 162 3.01 -7.36 -16.93
CA GLU A 162 2.87 -7.44 -15.47
C GLU A 162 1.44 -7.76 -15.01
N GLY A 163 0.52 -7.98 -15.94
CA GLY A 163 -0.87 -8.25 -15.63
C GLY A 163 -1.73 -7.02 -15.33
N ASN A 164 -1.24 -5.82 -15.62
CA ASN A 164 -2.01 -4.60 -15.47
C ASN A 164 -3.09 -4.48 -16.54
N GLU A 165 -4.25 -4.00 -16.15
CA GLU A 165 -5.41 -3.84 -17.04
C GLU A 165 -5.30 -2.58 -17.89
N LEU A 166 -5.46 -2.76 -19.20
CA LEU A 166 -5.43 -1.69 -20.20
C LEU A 166 -6.74 -1.72 -20.98
N LEU A 167 -7.27 -0.56 -21.34
CA LEU A 167 -8.52 -0.45 -22.06
C LEU A 167 -8.31 0.05 -23.48
N LEU A 168 -8.92 -0.63 -24.45
CA LEU A 168 -9.01 -0.20 -25.84
C LEU A 168 -10.47 0.02 -26.21
N PRO A 169 -10.99 1.26 -26.09
CA PRO A 169 -12.37 1.57 -26.44
C PRO A 169 -12.65 1.27 -27.91
N LYS A 170 -13.89 0.92 -28.22
CA LYS A 170 -14.30 0.61 -29.59
C LYS A 170 -14.08 1.79 -30.55
N THR A 171 -14.23 3.01 -30.08
CA THR A 171 -13.96 4.23 -30.84
C THR A 171 -12.50 4.40 -31.22
N GLU A 172 -11.58 3.74 -30.50
CA GLU A 172 -10.14 3.74 -30.72
C GLU A 172 -9.64 2.48 -31.42
N GLN A 173 -10.54 1.61 -31.86
CA GLN A 173 -10.23 0.41 -32.63
C GLN A 173 -10.42 0.68 -34.13
N ILE A 174 -9.57 0.05 -34.93
CA ILE A 174 -9.75 0.06 -36.39
C ILE A 174 -10.90 -0.90 -36.74
N PRO A 175 -11.92 -0.48 -37.50
CA PRO A 175 -13.09 -1.33 -37.78
C PRO A 175 -12.78 -2.68 -38.43
N SER A 176 -11.68 -2.75 -39.16
CA SER A 176 -11.23 -3.99 -39.82
C SER A 176 -10.40 -4.90 -38.91
N ASP A 177 -9.98 -4.42 -37.74
CA ASP A 177 -9.24 -5.24 -36.79
C ASP A 177 -10.14 -6.29 -36.16
N PHE A 178 -9.66 -7.51 -36.10
CA PHE A 178 -10.35 -8.61 -35.47
C PHE A 178 -9.40 -9.36 -34.55
N TYR A 179 -9.65 -9.26 -33.25
CA TYR A 179 -8.82 -9.91 -32.22
C TYR A 179 -9.60 -11.01 -31.50
N ARG A 180 -8.86 -12.05 -31.11
CA ARG A 180 -9.35 -13.12 -30.24
C ARG A 180 -8.66 -13.03 -28.90
N LYS A 181 -9.27 -13.61 -27.87
CA LYS A 181 -8.64 -13.73 -26.54
C LYS A 181 -7.32 -14.46 -26.65
N GLY A 182 -6.28 -13.94 -26.00
CA GLY A 182 -4.94 -14.49 -26.01
C GLY A 182 -4.03 -13.95 -27.12
N GLU A 183 -4.59 -13.23 -28.11
CA GLU A 183 -3.76 -12.57 -29.13
C GLU A 183 -3.11 -11.30 -28.58
N THR A 184 -1.94 -10.99 -29.11
CA THR A 184 -1.23 -9.74 -28.78
C THR A 184 -1.66 -8.63 -29.72
N ALA A 185 -2.09 -7.51 -29.16
CA ALA A 185 -2.42 -6.29 -29.89
C ALA A 185 -1.35 -5.23 -29.65
N ARG A 186 -1.03 -4.46 -30.68
CA ARG A 186 -0.12 -3.33 -30.63
C ARG A 186 -0.94 -2.04 -30.69
N ALA A 187 -0.70 -1.13 -29.76
CA ALA A 187 -1.41 0.13 -29.68
C ALA A 187 -0.55 1.22 -29.03
N VAL A 188 -0.93 2.48 -29.26
CA VAL A 188 -0.30 3.62 -28.57
C VAL A 188 -1.05 3.89 -27.26
N VAL A 189 -0.32 4.28 -26.23
CA VAL A 189 -0.92 4.81 -25.02
C VAL A 189 -1.47 6.21 -25.31
N ALA A 190 -2.79 6.32 -25.43
CA ALA A 190 -3.44 7.60 -25.82
C ALA A 190 -3.49 8.56 -24.64
N ARG A 191 -3.88 8.06 -23.48
CA ARG A 191 -3.97 8.86 -22.26
C ARG A 191 -4.05 7.96 -21.03
N VAL A 192 -3.78 8.57 -19.88
CA VAL A 192 -3.98 7.97 -18.57
C VAL A 192 -5.02 8.81 -17.84
N ASP A 193 -6.22 8.27 -17.67
CA ASP A 193 -7.30 8.90 -16.92
C ASP A 193 -7.19 8.52 -15.44
N ASN A 194 -7.06 9.49 -14.56
CA ASN A 194 -6.96 9.25 -13.11
C ASN A 194 -8.09 9.97 -12.36
N LYS A 195 -9.30 9.40 -12.47
CA LYS A 195 -10.48 9.89 -11.74
C LYS A 195 -10.66 9.10 -10.44
N ASN A 196 -10.90 9.79 -9.34
CA ASN A 196 -11.12 9.20 -8.02
C ASN A 196 -9.99 8.24 -7.59
N ASN A 197 -8.75 8.61 -7.90
CA ASN A 197 -7.57 7.81 -7.61
C ASN A 197 -7.64 6.39 -8.21
N ASN A 198 -8.32 6.24 -9.36
CA ASN A 198 -8.43 4.99 -10.09
C ASN A 198 -7.90 5.17 -11.51
N PRO A 199 -6.59 4.94 -11.75
CA PRO A 199 -5.98 5.17 -13.05
C PRO A 199 -6.51 4.18 -14.09
N LYS A 200 -6.94 4.72 -15.23
CA LYS A 200 -7.33 3.95 -16.41
C LYS A 200 -6.40 4.26 -17.55
N ILE A 201 -5.76 3.25 -18.10
CA ILE A 201 -4.83 3.37 -19.21
C ILE A 201 -5.62 3.16 -20.49
N ILE A 202 -5.74 4.18 -21.30
CA ILE A 202 -6.52 4.15 -22.54
C ILE A 202 -5.57 4.01 -23.72
N LEU A 203 -5.77 2.97 -24.51
CA LEU A 203 -5.01 2.68 -25.72
C LEU A 203 -5.75 3.15 -26.95
N SER A 204 -5.01 3.38 -28.04
CA SER A 204 -5.58 3.73 -29.34
C SER A 204 -4.82 3.06 -30.47
N ARG A 205 -5.56 2.59 -31.49
CA ARG A 205 -5.03 2.13 -32.77
C ARG A 205 -5.39 3.08 -33.92
N THR A 206 -6.23 4.08 -33.65
CA THR A 206 -6.70 5.07 -34.63
C THR A 206 -6.00 6.42 -34.52
N SER A 207 -5.24 6.64 -33.45
CA SER A 207 -4.51 7.90 -33.24
C SER A 207 -3.47 8.12 -34.34
N PRO A 208 -3.33 9.35 -34.86
CA PRO A 208 -2.24 9.72 -35.77
C PRO A 208 -0.86 9.41 -35.19
N VAL A 209 -0.71 9.52 -33.88
CA VAL A 209 0.53 9.20 -33.17
C VAL A 209 0.86 7.70 -33.31
N PHE A 210 -0.13 6.83 -33.30
CA PHE A 210 0.08 5.39 -33.50
C PHE A 210 0.71 5.11 -34.88
N LEU A 211 0.17 5.69 -35.93
CA LEU A 211 0.72 5.55 -37.28
C LEU A 211 2.14 6.12 -37.38
N GLN A 212 2.37 7.29 -36.82
CA GLN A 212 3.68 7.92 -36.80
C GLN A 212 4.72 7.05 -36.10
N ARG A 213 4.38 6.49 -34.93
CA ARG A 213 5.29 5.61 -34.17
C ARG A 213 5.55 4.28 -34.87
N LEU A 214 4.57 3.74 -35.57
CA LEU A 214 4.79 2.55 -36.39
C LEU A 214 5.82 2.79 -37.50
N PHE A 215 5.74 3.92 -38.17
CA PHE A 215 6.73 4.29 -39.18
C PHE A 215 8.14 4.43 -38.59
N GLU A 216 8.28 5.02 -37.44
CA GLU A 216 9.57 5.15 -36.75
C GLU A 216 10.18 3.81 -36.35
N MET A 217 9.35 2.80 -36.08
CA MET A 217 9.81 1.45 -35.72
C MET A 217 10.21 0.60 -36.92
N GLU A 218 9.63 0.88 -38.11
CA GLU A 218 9.87 0.12 -39.35
C GLU A 218 11.06 0.66 -40.19
N VAL A 219 11.56 1.85 -39.87
CA VAL A 219 12.68 2.53 -40.49
C VAL A 219 13.93 2.40 -39.64
#